data_7ed01773682aff06e0bc6a9f109e118c
#
_entry.id   7ed01773682aff06e0bc6a9f109e118c
#
_cell.length_a   1.000
_cell.length_b   1.000
_cell.length_c   1.000
_cell.angle_alpha   90.00
_cell.angle_beta   90.00
_cell.angle_gamma   90.00
#
_symmetry.space_group_name_H-M   'P 1'
#
loop_
_entity.id
_entity.type
_entity.pdbx_description
1 polymer ?
#
loop_
_entity_poly.entity_id
_entity_poly.type
_entity_poly.pdbx_seq_one_letter_code
_entity_poly.pdbx_strand_id
1 'polypeptide(L)'
;MSYTKEKIATRQFDVVIVGAGGSGMRASLQLARAGLNVAVLSKVFPTRSHTVAAQGGVGASLGNMSEDNWHYHFYDTIKGSDWLGDQDAIEFMCREAPNVVYD
;
A
#
# COMPACT_ATOMS: atom_id res chain seq x y z
N MET A 1 35.51 -11.15 -12.30
CA MET A 1 35.02 -11.88 -11.10
C MET A 1 33.99 -12.89 -11.56
N SER A 2 34.25 -14.17 -11.40
CA SER A 2 33.31 -15.22 -11.76
C SER A 2 32.54 -15.67 -10.51
N TYR A 3 31.23 -15.62 -10.59
CA TYR A 3 30.37 -16.20 -9.55
C TYR A 3 30.07 -17.64 -9.91
N THR A 4 30.39 -18.57 -9.01
CA THR A 4 29.95 -19.95 -9.16
C THR A 4 28.55 -20.15 -8.61
N LYS A 5 27.75 -20.99 -9.24
CA LYS A 5 26.37 -21.29 -8.78
C LYS A 5 26.33 -21.72 -7.30
N GLU A 6 27.38 -22.31 -6.80
CA GLU A 6 27.51 -22.82 -5.43
C GLU A 6 27.49 -21.71 -4.36
N LYS A 7 27.78 -20.45 -4.76
CA LYS A 7 27.79 -19.30 -3.86
C LYS A 7 26.46 -18.51 -3.84
N ILE A 8 25.50 -18.91 -4.67
CA ILE A 8 24.19 -18.24 -4.78
C ILE A 8 23.16 -19.07 -4.06
N ALA A 9 22.66 -18.56 -2.94
CA ALA A 9 21.55 -19.21 -2.24
C ALA A 9 20.25 -19.01 -3.03
N THR A 10 19.54 -20.12 -3.27
CA THR A 10 18.24 -20.08 -3.94
C THR A 10 17.15 -20.47 -2.94
N ARG A 11 16.09 -19.69 -2.88
CA ARG A 11 14.90 -19.93 -2.07
C ARG A 11 13.67 -19.83 -2.94
N GLN A 12 12.67 -20.63 -2.64
CA GLN A 12 11.43 -20.68 -3.43
C GLN A 12 10.24 -20.23 -2.60
N PHE A 13 9.42 -19.35 -3.16
CA PHE A 13 8.21 -18.82 -2.58
C PHE A 13 7.10 -18.80 -3.62
N ASP A 14 5.84 -18.78 -3.18
CA ASP A 14 4.70 -18.66 -4.09
C ASP A 14 4.66 -17.26 -4.73
N VAL A 15 4.97 -16.23 -3.94
CA VAL A 15 4.97 -14.83 -4.38
C VAL A 15 6.18 -14.11 -3.80
N VAL A 16 6.81 -13.29 -4.61
CA VAL A 16 7.88 -12.38 -4.18
C VAL A 16 7.42 -10.94 -4.38
N ILE A 17 7.43 -10.16 -3.30
CA ILE A 17 7.08 -8.74 -3.32
C ILE A 17 8.37 -7.94 -3.19
N VAL A 18 8.57 -6.97 -4.07
CA VAL A 18 9.70 -6.06 -4.03
C VAL A 18 9.23 -4.73 -3.46
N GLY A 19 9.62 -4.46 -2.22
CA GLY A 19 9.27 -3.27 -1.48
C GLY A 19 8.40 -3.57 -0.25
N ALA A 20 8.82 -3.09 0.91
CA ALA A 20 8.14 -3.31 2.19
C ALA A 20 7.55 -2.00 2.76
N GLY A 21 7.06 -1.12 1.89
CA GLY A 21 6.24 0.02 2.29
C GLY A 21 4.79 -0.38 2.53
N GLY A 22 3.88 0.58 2.65
CA GLY A 22 2.47 0.32 2.95
C GLY A 22 1.80 -0.62 1.96
N SER A 23 2.01 -0.41 0.66
CA SER A 23 1.41 -1.25 -0.38
C SER A 23 1.98 -2.67 -0.39
N GLY A 24 3.30 -2.82 -0.25
CA GLY A 24 3.95 -4.14 -0.20
C GLY A 24 3.54 -4.92 1.03
N MET A 25 3.46 -4.28 2.19
CA MET A 25 3.03 -4.91 3.43
C MET A 25 1.55 -5.30 3.38
N ARG A 26 0.69 -4.46 2.81
CA ARG A 26 -0.73 -4.79 2.62
C ARG A 26 -0.90 -5.98 1.69
N ALA A 27 -0.18 -6.00 0.56
CA ALA A 27 -0.21 -7.13 -0.37
C ALA A 27 0.26 -8.41 0.30
N SER A 28 1.34 -8.36 1.10
CA SER A 28 1.86 -9.53 1.80
C SER A 28 0.87 -10.08 2.81
N LEU A 29 0.19 -9.21 3.55
CA LEU A 29 -0.84 -9.61 4.50
C LEU A 29 -1.99 -10.34 3.81
N GLN A 30 -2.48 -9.80 2.71
CA GLN A 30 -3.60 -10.39 1.96
C GLN A 30 -3.22 -11.74 1.35
N LEU A 31 -2.01 -11.85 0.80
CA LEU A 31 -1.51 -13.11 0.24
C LEU A 31 -1.28 -14.17 1.33
N ALA A 32 -0.78 -13.76 2.49
CA ALA A 32 -0.60 -14.68 3.62
C ALA A 32 -1.95 -15.19 4.15
N ARG A 33 -2.96 -14.33 4.21
CA ARG A 33 -4.34 -14.71 4.55
C ARG A 33 -4.93 -15.71 3.56
N ALA A 34 -4.48 -15.67 2.30
CA ALA A 34 -4.87 -16.64 1.27
C ALA A 34 -4.09 -17.97 1.36
N GLY A 35 -3.19 -18.12 2.32
CA GLY A 35 -2.43 -19.33 2.53
C GLY A 35 -1.18 -19.49 1.67
N LEU A 36 -0.72 -18.40 1.05
CA LEU A 36 0.46 -18.42 0.18
C LEU A 36 1.74 -18.10 0.97
N ASN A 37 2.85 -18.71 0.56
CA ASN A 37 4.18 -18.36 1.05
C ASN A 37 4.68 -17.11 0.34
N VAL A 38 4.95 -16.06 1.09
CA VAL A 38 5.33 -14.76 0.55
C VAL A 38 6.72 -14.37 1.03
N ALA A 39 7.58 -13.95 0.11
CA ALA A 39 8.82 -13.27 0.44
C ALA A 39 8.68 -11.77 0.13
N VAL A 40 9.09 -10.94 1.07
CA VAL A 40 9.12 -9.49 0.87
C VAL A 40 10.58 -9.03 0.87
N LEU A 41 11.01 -8.44 -0.23
CA LEU A 41 12.37 -7.91 -0.36
C LEU A 41 12.34 -6.42 -0.05
N SER A 42 13.22 -5.97 0.82
CA SER A 42 13.29 -4.57 1.21
C SER A 42 14.74 -4.09 1.24
N LYS A 43 14.96 -2.87 0.77
CA LYS A 43 16.26 -2.21 0.85
C LYS A 43 16.58 -1.79 2.29
N VAL A 44 15.56 -1.40 3.04
CA VAL A 44 15.68 -0.96 4.43
C VAL A 44 14.70 -1.74 5.29
N PHE A 45 14.84 -1.65 6.60
CA PHE A 45 13.88 -2.23 7.52
C PHE A 45 12.48 -1.69 7.21
N PRO A 46 11.41 -2.53 7.23
CA PRO A 46 10.05 -2.06 6.94
C PRO A 46 9.61 -0.86 7.79
N THR A 47 10.05 -0.79 9.05
CA THR A 47 9.77 0.33 9.95
C THR A 47 10.48 1.63 9.58
N ARG A 48 11.32 1.62 8.55
CA ARG A 48 11.98 2.82 8.00
C ARG A 48 11.47 3.20 6.61
N SER A 49 10.34 2.64 6.20
CA SER A 49 9.68 3.01 4.93
C SER A 49 9.12 4.43 5.00
N HIS A 50 8.86 5.03 3.85
CA HIS A 50 8.20 6.34 3.78
C HIS A 50 6.79 6.30 4.38
N THR A 51 6.10 5.17 4.33
CA THR A 51 4.80 5.00 4.97
C THR A 51 4.88 5.20 6.47
N VAL A 52 5.90 4.62 7.12
CA VAL A 52 6.13 4.80 8.56
C VAL A 52 6.62 6.21 8.89
N ALA A 53 7.43 6.80 8.02
CA ALA A 53 7.96 8.16 8.20
C ALA A 53 6.90 9.26 7.97
N ALA A 54 5.77 8.94 7.36
CA ALA A 54 4.70 9.90 7.13
C ALA A 54 4.07 10.33 8.46
N GLN A 55 3.76 11.63 8.56
CA GLN A 55 3.18 12.23 9.76
C GLN A 55 1.69 12.54 9.63
N GLY A 56 1.16 12.49 8.41
CA GLY A 56 -0.21 12.90 8.12
C GLY A 56 -1.29 11.86 8.39
N GLY A 57 -0.91 10.61 8.55
CA GLY A 57 -1.86 9.52 8.69
C GLY A 57 -2.58 9.16 7.40
N VAL A 58 -3.70 8.48 7.51
CA VAL A 58 -4.55 8.04 6.39
C VAL A 58 -5.92 8.70 6.50
N GLY A 59 -6.34 9.38 5.43
CA GLY A 59 -7.65 10.01 5.37
C GLY A 59 -8.68 9.10 4.71
N ALA A 60 -9.89 9.09 5.28
CA ALA A 60 -11.05 8.40 4.71
C ALA A 60 -12.35 9.06 5.18
N SER A 61 -13.39 9.00 4.35
CA SER A 61 -14.70 9.54 4.68
C SER A 61 -15.50 8.53 5.50
N LEU A 62 -15.25 8.50 6.81
CA LEU A 62 -15.90 7.53 7.71
C LEU A 62 -17.26 8.01 8.23
N GLY A 63 -17.51 9.32 8.22
CA GLY A 63 -18.72 9.88 8.77
C GLY A 63 -18.88 9.74 10.29
N ASN A 64 -17.77 9.51 11.01
CA ASN A 64 -17.79 9.22 12.44
C ASN A 64 -17.74 10.46 13.34
N MET A 65 -17.31 11.60 12.82
CA MET A 65 -17.23 12.87 13.57
C MET A 65 -18.37 13.82 13.17
N SER A 66 -18.76 13.78 11.90
CA SER A 66 -19.82 14.59 11.32
C SER A 66 -20.31 13.89 10.06
N GLU A 67 -21.43 14.39 9.51
CA GLU A 67 -21.91 13.90 8.21
C GLU A 67 -20.83 14.07 7.15
N ASP A 68 -20.53 13.00 6.41
CA ASP A 68 -19.47 12.98 5.41
C ASP A 68 -19.86 12.07 4.25
N ASN A 69 -19.15 12.20 3.12
CA ASN A 69 -19.37 11.41 1.92
C ASN A 69 -18.06 11.28 1.16
N TRP A 70 -17.78 10.10 0.61
CA TRP A 70 -16.56 9.88 -0.15
C TRP A 70 -16.45 10.78 -1.39
N HIS A 71 -17.57 11.31 -1.90
CA HIS A 71 -17.53 12.26 -3.03
C HIS A 71 -16.85 13.57 -2.66
N TYR A 72 -16.98 14.04 -1.41
CA TYR A 72 -16.23 15.20 -0.93
C TYR A 72 -14.73 14.91 -0.88
N HIS A 73 -14.35 13.73 -0.38
CA HIS A 73 -12.97 13.29 -0.37
C HIS A 73 -12.40 13.20 -1.80
N PHE A 74 -13.19 12.65 -2.72
CA PHE A 74 -12.84 12.57 -4.14
C PHE A 74 -12.60 13.98 -4.73
N TYR A 75 -13.53 14.89 -4.54
CA TYR A 75 -13.40 16.27 -5.03
C TYR A 75 -12.17 16.98 -4.46
N ASP A 76 -11.96 16.89 -3.15
CA ASP A 76 -10.84 17.53 -2.48
C ASP A 76 -9.50 16.98 -2.96
N THR A 77 -9.43 15.68 -3.21
CA THR A 77 -8.22 15.03 -3.70
C THR A 77 -7.91 15.44 -5.14
N ILE A 78 -8.90 15.50 -6.01
CA ILE A 78 -8.72 15.97 -7.39
C ILE A 78 -8.25 17.42 -7.39
N LYS A 79 -8.88 18.28 -6.60
CA LYS A 79 -8.52 19.68 -6.46
C LYS A 79 -7.12 19.85 -5.90
N GLY A 80 -6.76 19.05 -4.88
CA GLY A 80 -5.43 19.05 -4.28
C GLY A 80 -4.33 18.59 -5.24
N SER A 81 -4.67 17.78 -6.23
CA SER A 81 -3.75 17.36 -7.29
C SER A 81 -3.66 18.33 -8.47
N ASP A 82 -4.23 19.55 -8.33
CA ASP A 82 -4.32 20.55 -9.40
C ASP A 82 -4.97 20.00 -10.69
N TRP A 83 -5.91 19.09 -10.57
CA TRP A 83 -6.61 18.41 -11.67
C TRP A 83 -5.70 17.58 -12.59
N LEU A 84 -4.46 17.31 -12.15
CA LEU A 84 -3.47 16.54 -12.91
C LEU A 84 -3.48 15.04 -12.57
N GLY A 85 -4.13 14.64 -11.49
CA GLY A 85 -4.20 13.25 -11.06
C GLY A 85 -5.06 12.38 -11.97
N ASP A 86 -4.85 11.08 -11.91
CA ASP A 86 -5.72 10.10 -12.56
C ASP A 86 -7.05 10.03 -11.81
N GLN A 87 -8.11 10.56 -12.42
CA GLN A 87 -9.41 10.70 -11.76
C GLN A 87 -10.06 9.35 -11.44
N ASP A 88 -9.86 8.34 -12.28
CA ASP A 88 -10.41 7.00 -12.03
C ASP A 88 -9.73 6.33 -10.84
N ALA A 89 -8.41 6.47 -10.72
CA ALA A 89 -7.64 5.96 -9.60
C ALA A 89 -8.02 6.69 -8.29
N ILE A 90 -8.18 8.00 -8.33
CA ILE A 90 -8.59 8.82 -7.18
C ILE A 90 -10.00 8.45 -6.73
N GLU A 91 -10.93 8.28 -7.66
CA GLU A 91 -12.30 7.83 -7.36
C GLU A 91 -12.29 6.49 -6.64
N PHE A 92 -11.57 5.51 -7.18
CA PHE A 92 -11.45 4.18 -6.58
C PHE A 92 -10.87 4.28 -5.16
N MET A 93 -9.78 5.02 -4.99
CA MET A 93 -9.13 5.20 -3.69
C MET A 93 -10.09 5.81 -2.66
N CYS A 94 -10.75 6.91 -3.00
CA CYS A 94 -11.63 7.61 -2.05
C CYS A 94 -12.87 6.79 -1.71
N ARG A 95 -13.43 6.08 -2.68
CA ARG A 95 -14.59 5.22 -2.46
C ARG A 95 -14.26 4.01 -1.57
N GLU A 96 -13.09 3.39 -1.78
CA GLU A 96 -12.68 2.20 -1.05
C GLU A 96 -11.99 2.50 0.30
N ALA A 97 -11.50 3.72 0.49
CA ALA A 97 -10.76 4.10 1.70
C ALA A 97 -11.48 3.75 3.01
N PRO A 98 -12.80 3.97 3.17
CA PRO A 98 -13.50 3.58 4.40
C PRO A 98 -13.39 2.08 4.69
N ASN A 99 -13.55 1.23 3.69
CA ASN A 99 -13.45 -0.22 3.84
C ASN A 99 -12.04 -0.64 4.23
N VAL A 100 -11.03 -0.03 3.61
CA VAL A 100 -9.62 -0.32 3.90
C VAL A 100 -9.24 0.07 5.33
N VAL A 101 -9.78 1.18 5.84
CA VAL A 101 -9.51 1.62 7.22
C VAL A 101 -10.10 0.65 8.24
N TYR A 102 -11.27 0.10 7.97
CA TYR A 102 -11.92 -0.85 8.88
C TYR A 102 -11.37 -2.28 8.78
N ASP A 103 -10.72 -2.65 7.69
CA ASP A 103 -10.11 -3.98 7.53
C ASP A 103 -8.77 -4.09 8.28
#